data_9644684202bb719479674a481afe488f
#
_entry.id   9644684202bb719479674a481afe488f
#
_cell.length_a   1.000
_cell.length_b   1.000
_cell.length_c   1.000
_cell.angle_alpha   90.00
_cell.angle_beta   90.00
_cell.angle_gamma   90.00
#
_symmetry.space_group_name_H-M   'P 1'
#
loop_
_entity.id
_entity.type
_entity.pdbx_description
1 polymer ?
#
loop_
_entity_poly.entity_id
_entity_poly.type
_entity_poly.pdbx_seq_one_letter_code
_entity_poly.pdbx_strand_id
1 'polypeptide(L)'
;MKFCSSFLLVLALALGARAENLKSIDSYSDAVAKANARLTIPEWPQTPEAVETSTKEAIKKGNAALDAIGKLDPKKVTFQNTVIALDDLAYEANNVGNKATIIKQANTDPKMRAAAEKAVKAINDWFVGIDYREDVYKSIKAFAETNPQLTGEDKKLLDETMRDYRRAGLALPSEKRKEVEQLRKQLAKLGTDFDTNIANAKRPVVFTKAELEGMPEDFLSKPGIKTGDDTYTVLANVTWQFNAVEENAKSEATRKKLYIARETLAMEKNVPSLNQMLTLRNKIALRLGYKSWDDFQTEPRMAKTGAAAQNYIDDLVAGIEPKFAAELSELQKMKQLDAQPSEGGAFAAPRINIWDWRYYQNQLKKQKFAVDAEALRNFFPFQKVLDGMFAIYQRIFGLKFEKIAVPYKWIDDLQLWAVSDAANGEPLGLFYLDMFPRDGKYNHFAEFEIIGGRLLPDGKYQRPTVTLLCNFPPATADKPSLLSHSEVETLFHEFGHVLHTITTRAKYGRFAGTHVPTDFVEAPSQMLQNWVWDKNVLDSFAADYREPSKKIPGDTIQKMKDAKLATAGVFYRRQFAFASLD
;
A
#
# COMPACT_ATOMS: atom_id res chain seq x y z
N MET A 1 -69.65 30.65 -18.14
CA MET A 1 -68.48 30.47 -17.27
C MET A 1 -68.01 29.03 -17.40
N LYS A 2 -67.02 28.78 -18.23
CA LYS A 2 -66.48 27.41 -18.45
C LYS A 2 -65.03 27.39 -17.92
N PHE A 3 -64.79 26.54 -16.93
CA PHE A 3 -63.48 26.20 -16.41
C PHE A 3 -62.76 25.28 -17.42
N CYS A 4 -61.60 25.69 -17.90
CA CYS A 4 -60.65 24.86 -18.61
C CYS A 4 -59.61 24.36 -17.65
N SER A 5 -59.63 23.06 -17.34
CA SER A 5 -58.58 22.36 -16.59
C SER A 5 -57.56 21.86 -17.58
N SER A 6 -56.38 22.43 -17.55
CA SER A 6 -55.19 21.92 -18.29
C SER A 6 -54.53 20.83 -17.48
N PHE A 7 -54.55 19.58 -17.95
CA PHE A 7 -53.79 18.48 -17.43
C PHE A 7 -52.34 18.60 -17.96
N LEU A 8 -51.39 18.89 -17.08
CA LEU A 8 -49.99 18.74 -17.37
C LEU A 8 -49.61 17.27 -17.19
N LEU A 9 -49.33 16.57 -18.28
CA LEU A 9 -48.78 15.22 -18.29
C LEU A 9 -47.28 15.33 -18.04
N VAL A 10 -46.84 15.04 -16.80
CA VAL A 10 -45.41 14.89 -16.49
C VAL A 10 -44.98 13.50 -16.97
N LEU A 11 -44.27 13.45 -18.09
CA LEU A 11 -43.62 12.25 -18.57
C LEU A 11 -42.36 12.01 -17.72
N ALA A 12 -42.47 11.16 -16.70
CA ALA A 12 -41.31 10.64 -15.97
C ALA A 12 -40.60 9.64 -16.90
N LEU A 13 -39.51 10.08 -17.52
CA LEU A 13 -38.54 9.18 -18.14
C LEU A 13 -37.84 8.38 -17.04
N ALA A 14 -38.40 7.22 -16.69
CA ALA A 14 -37.71 6.19 -15.96
C ALA A 14 -36.57 5.66 -16.85
N LEU A 15 -35.36 6.15 -16.68
CA LEU A 15 -34.15 5.46 -17.12
C LEU A 15 -34.08 4.15 -16.33
N GLY A 16 -34.71 3.13 -16.84
CA GLY A 16 -34.56 1.77 -16.35
C GLY A 16 -33.10 1.36 -16.54
N ALA A 17 -32.33 1.35 -15.47
CA ALA A 17 -31.08 0.62 -15.43
C ALA A 17 -31.41 -0.83 -15.81
N ARG A 18 -31.05 -1.25 -17.03
CA ARG A 18 -31.09 -2.65 -17.42
C ARG A 18 -30.22 -3.39 -16.40
N ALA A 19 -30.83 -4.20 -15.56
CA ALA A 19 -30.10 -5.12 -14.70
C ALA A 19 -29.17 -5.94 -15.62
N GLU A 20 -27.87 -5.75 -15.52
CA GLU A 20 -26.90 -6.60 -16.20
C GLU A 20 -27.17 -8.03 -15.73
N ASN A 21 -27.44 -8.92 -16.68
CA ASN A 21 -27.66 -10.34 -16.38
C ASN A 21 -26.28 -10.98 -16.13
N LEU A 22 -25.71 -10.71 -14.95
CA LEU A 22 -24.37 -11.16 -14.57
C LEU A 22 -24.38 -12.67 -14.34
N LYS A 23 -23.36 -13.35 -14.82
CA LYS A 23 -23.13 -14.76 -14.54
C LYS A 23 -22.94 -15.00 -13.05
N SER A 24 -23.47 -16.11 -12.54
CA SER A 24 -23.14 -16.65 -11.22
C SER A 24 -21.76 -17.32 -11.25
N ILE A 25 -21.13 -17.46 -10.09
CA ILE A 25 -19.89 -18.25 -9.95
C ILE A 25 -20.09 -19.71 -10.37
N ASP A 26 -21.29 -20.25 -10.26
CA ASP A 26 -21.60 -21.62 -10.66
C ASP A 26 -21.35 -21.87 -12.15
N SER A 27 -21.39 -20.82 -12.97
CA SER A 27 -21.05 -20.92 -14.41
C SER A 27 -19.61 -21.33 -14.69
N TYR A 28 -18.74 -21.30 -13.68
CA TYR A 28 -17.33 -21.72 -13.76
C TYR A 28 -17.11 -23.15 -13.26
N SER A 29 -18.14 -23.87 -12.77
CA SER A 29 -18.01 -25.17 -12.11
C SER A 29 -17.25 -26.20 -12.96
N ASP A 30 -17.57 -26.30 -14.25
CA ASP A 30 -16.91 -27.25 -15.17
C ASP A 30 -15.43 -26.89 -15.39
N ALA A 31 -15.13 -25.60 -15.57
CA ALA A 31 -13.76 -25.13 -15.75
C ALA A 31 -12.93 -25.32 -14.49
N VAL A 32 -13.52 -25.07 -13.31
CA VAL A 32 -12.92 -25.31 -11.98
C VAL A 32 -12.62 -26.78 -11.79
N ALA A 33 -13.57 -27.67 -12.11
CA ALA A 33 -13.38 -29.13 -12.02
C ALA A 33 -12.28 -29.60 -12.97
N LYS A 34 -12.28 -29.16 -14.23
CA LYS A 34 -11.26 -29.48 -15.24
C LYS A 34 -9.86 -29.03 -14.82
N ALA A 35 -9.75 -27.89 -14.16
CA ALA A 35 -8.49 -27.33 -13.66
C ALA A 35 -8.02 -27.94 -12.34
N ASN A 36 -8.76 -28.92 -11.79
CA ASN A 36 -8.53 -29.43 -10.42
C ASN A 36 -8.35 -28.30 -9.41
N ALA A 37 -9.22 -27.30 -9.45
CA ALA A 37 -9.13 -26.09 -8.65
C ALA A 37 -10.34 -25.94 -7.72
N ARG A 38 -10.23 -24.97 -6.83
CA ARG A 38 -11.33 -24.43 -6.03
C ARG A 38 -11.38 -22.92 -6.23
N LEU A 39 -12.56 -22.41 -6.59
CA LEU A 39 -12.82 -20.97 -6.73
C LEU A 39 -13.92 -20.61 -5.73
N THR A 40 -13.62 -19.71 -4.80
CA THR A 40 -14.51 -19.44 -3.64
C THR A 40 -14.84 -17.98 -3.55
N ILE A 41 -16.14 -17.64 -3.56
CA ILE A 41 -16.60 -16.33 -3.08
C ILE A 41 -16.61 -16.40 -1.55
N PRO A 42 -15.90 -15.50 -0.85
CA PRO A 42 -15.85 -15.53 0.61
C PRO A 42 -17.21 -15.22 1.24
N GLU A 43 -17.61 -16.04 2.20
CA GLU A 43 -18.71 -15.70 3.10
C GLU A 43 -18.25 -14.65 4.12
N TRP A 44 -19.08 -13.63 4.32
CA TRP A 44 -18.78 -12.52 5.21
C TRP A 44 -19.57 -12.65 6.49
N PRO A 45 -18.95 -12.44 7.67
CA PRO A 45 -19.69 -12.23 8.92
C PRO A 45 -20.67 -11.06 8.77
N GLN A 46 -21.92 -11.26 9.16
CA GLN A 46 -23.00 -10.28 9.00
C GLN A 46 -23.26 -9.46 10.26
N THR A 47 -22.70 -9.85 11.41
CA THR A 47 -22.83 -9.15 12.69
C THR A 47 -21.50 -9.01 13.41
N PRO A 48 -21.34 -8.04 14.31
CA PRO A 48 -20.15 -7.91 15.15
C PRO A 48 -19.82 -9.19 15.94
N GLU A 49 -20.85 -9.88 16.45
CA GLU A 49 -20.71 -11.13 17.20
C GLU A 49 -20.20 -12.26 16.30
N ALA A 50 -20.61 -12.30 15.02
CA ALA A 50 -20.13 -13.28 14.06
C ALA A 50 -18.64 -13.07 13.73
N VAL A 51 -18.17 -11.80 13.65
CA VAL A 51 -16.75 -11.45 13.49
C VAL A 51 -15.95 -11.96 14.69
N GLU A 52 -16.41 -11.68 15.91
CA GLU A 52 -15.72 -12.13 17.13
C GLU A 52 -15.71 -13.67 17.24
N THR A 53 -16.83 -14.31 16.93
CA THR A 53 -16.97 -15.78 17.01
C THR A 53 -16.05 -16.47 16.03
N SER A 54 -16.03 -16.06 14.75
CA SER A 54 -15.15 -16.65 13.73
C SER A 54 -13.67 -16.50 14.11
N THR A 55 -13.29 -15.37 14.70
CA THR A 55 -11.93 -15.12 15.18
C THR A 55 -11.55 -16.05 16.33
N LYS A 56 -12.43 -16.17 17.35
CA LYS A 56 -12.19 -17.05 18.49
C LYS A 56 -12.10 -18.52 18.08
N GLU A 57 -12.94 -18.95 17.14
CA GLU A 57 -12.91 -20.29 16.59
C GLU A 57 -11.64 -20.58 15.79
N ALA A 58 -11.18 -19.63 14.95
CA ALA A 58 -9.93 -19.75 14.22
C ALA A 58 -8.74 -19.90 15.16
N ILE A 59 -8.63 -19.06 16.17
CA ILE A 59 -7.57 -19.14 17.19
C ILE A 59 -7.67 -20.44 17.98
N LYS A 60 -8.85 -20.89 18.36
CA LYS A 60 -9.06 -22.17 19.06
C LYS A 60 -8.59 -23.36 18.22
N LYS A 61 -8.99 -23.41 16.95
CA LYS A 61 -8.56 -24.47 16.00
C LYS A 61 -7.05 -24.41 15.78
N GLY A 62 -6.50 -23.21 15.59
CA GLY A 62 -5.06 -23.00 15.44
C GLY A 62 -4.28 -23.48 16.66
N ASN A 63 -4.72 -23.17 17.88
CA ASN A 63 -4.08 -23.66 19.10
C ASN A 63 -4.15 -25.20 19.22
N ALA A 64 -5.27 -25.81 18.89
CA ALA A 64 -5.39 -27.28 18.89
C ALA A 64 -4.43 -27.93 17.89
N ALA A 65 -4.25 -27.34 16.70
CA ALA A 65 -3.28 -27.80 15.71
C ALA A 65 -1.84 -27.61 16.17
N LEU A 66 -1.50 -26.45 16.77
CA LEU A 66 -0.19 -26.21 17.38
C LEU A 66 0.12 -27.22 18.49
N ASP A 67 -0.85 -27.52 19.34
CA ASP A 67 -0.71 -28.51 20.41
C ASP A 67 -0.51 -29.92 19.85
N ALA A 68 -1.17 -30.26 18.73
CA ALA A 68 -0.96 -31.52 18.05
C ALA A 68 0.48 -31.64 17.50
N ILE A 69 1.01 -30.60 16.88
CA ILE A 69 2.39 -30.55 16.41
C ILE A 69 3.36 -30.64 17.59
N GLY A 70 3.13 -29.85 18.65
CA GLY A 70 4.01 -29.79 19.82
C GLY A 70 4.08 -31.12 20.63
N LYS A 71 3.06 -31.98 20.53
CA LYS A 71 2.97 -33.27 21.23
C LYS A 71 3.47 -34.46 20.39
N LEU A 72 3.98 -34.22 19.17
CA LEU A 72 4.49 -35.30 18.32
C LEU A 72 5.68 -36.04 18.99
N ASP A 73 5.66 -37.38 18.88
CA ASP A 73 6.83 -38.18 19.20
C ASP A 73 7.97 -37.82 18.22
N PRO A 74 9.15 -37.41 18.69
CA PRO A 74 10.28 -37.07 17.83
C PRO A 74 10.67 -38.15 16.80
N LYS A 75 10.30 -39.41 17.03
CA LYS A 75 10.54 -40.55 16.11
C LYS A 75 9.47 -40.63 15.00
N LYS A 76 8.36 -39.88 15.11
CA LYS A 76 7.21 -39.93 14.19
C LYS A 76 7.00 -38.64 13.44
N VAL A 77 7.93 -37.69 13.56
CA VAL A 77 7.85 -36.42 12.86
C VAL A 77 8.07 -36.61 11.36
N THR A 78 7.25 -35.92 10.57
CA THR A 78 7.34 -35.91 9.10
C THR A 78 7.16 -34.47 8.60
N PHE A 79 7.51 -34.22 7.35
CA PHE A 79 7.25 -32.91 6.73
C PHE A 79 5.76 -32.53 6.80
N GLN A 80 4.87 -33.52 6.55
CA GLN A 80 3.42 -33.34 6.54
C GLN A 80 2.87 -32.97 7.91
N ASN A 81 3.26 -33.66 8.99
CA ASN A 81 2.67 -33.45 10.31
C ASN A 81 3.37 -32.36 11.14
N THR A 82 4.41 -31.72 10.58
CA THR A 82 5.13 -30.61 11.21
C THR A 82 5.03 -29.35 10.36
N VAL A 83 5.85 -29.21 9.34
CA VAL A 83 6.01 -27.95 8.57
C VAL A 83 4.78 -27.62 7.74
N ILE A 84 4.20 -28.61 7.03
CA ILE A 84 2.97 -28.40 6.27
C ILE A 84 1.80 -28.13 7.22
N ALA A 85 1.69 -28.87 8.32
CA ALA A 85 0.63 -28.63 9.31
C ALA A 85 0.70 -27.21 9.90
N LEU A 86 1.90 -26.64 10.08
CA LEU A 86 2.08 -25.26 10.50
C LEU A 86 1.62 -24.25 9.41
N ASP A 87 1.96 -24.49 8.13
CA ASP A 87 1.49 -23.66 7.02
C ASP A 87 -0.04 -23.74 6.86
N ASP A 88 -0.62 -24.93 7.01
CA ASP A 88 -2.07 -25.15 6.94
C ASP A 88 -2.85 -24.33 7.98
N LEU A 89 -2.44 -24.41 9.24
CA LEU A 89 -3.12 -23.65 10.31
C LEU A 89 -2.93 -22.13 10.15
N ALA A 90 -1.74 -21.70 9.70
CA ALA A 90 -1.48 -20.30 9.43
C ALA A 90 -2.36 -19.76 8.28
N TYR A 91 -2.49 -20.52 7.20
CA TYR A 91 -3.36 -20.20 6.08
C TYR A 91 -4.82 -20.04 6.49
N GLU A 92 -5.37 -20.98 7.26
CA GLU A 92 -6.77 -20.91 7.73
C GLU A 92 -7.01 -19.69 8.63
N ALA A 93 -6.07 -19.39 9.54
CA ALA A 93 -6.18 -18.22 10.41
C ALA A 93 -6.01 -16.89 9.63
N ASN A 94 -5.10 -16.85 8.64
CA ASN A 94 -4.92 -15.69 7.77
C ASN A 94 -6.20 -15.36 7.00
N ASN A 95 -6.89 -16.35 6.42
CA ASN A 95 -8.15 -16.11 5.69
C ASN A 95 -9.24 -15.50 6.60
N VAL A 96 -9.26 -15.82 7.89
CA VAL A 96 -10.17 -15.17 8.87
C VAL A 96 -9.70 -13.75 9.17
N GLY A 97 -8.40 -13.55 9.40
CA GLY A 97 -7.79 -12.24 9.63
C GLY A 97 -7.96 -11.29 8.44
N ASN A 98 -7.78 -11.80 7.22
CA ASN A 98 -7.95 -11.05 5.98
C ASN A 98 -9.40 -10.55 5.82
N LYS A 99 -10.40 -11.42 6.05
CA LYS A 99 -11.82 -11.00 6.05
C LYS A 99 -12.09 -9.94 7.11
N ALA A 100 -11.58 -10.09 8.32
CA ALA A 100 -11.69 -9.07 9.35
C ALA A 100 -11.02 -7.75 8.92
N THR A 101 -9.88 -7.81 8.25
CA THR A 101 -9.20 -6.62 7.71
C THR A 101 -10.08 -5.89 6.71
N ILE A 102 -10.72 -6.57 5.78
CA ILE A 102 -11.64 -5.93 4.82
C ILE A 102 -12.84 -5.31 5.52
N ILE A 103 -13.44 -6.01 6.49
CA ILE A 103 -14.57 -5.45 7.27
C ILE A 103 -14.12 -4.18 8.00
N LYS A 104 -12.95 -4.19 8.63
CA LYS A 104 -12.36 -3.01 9.28
C LYS A 104 -12.17 -1.85 8.31
N GLN A 105 -11.68 -2.13 7.09
CA GLN A 105 -11.26 -1.11 6.13
C GLN A 105 -12.40 -0.60 5.23
N ALA A 106 -13.48 -1.38 5.06
CA ALA A 106 -14.45 -1.08 4.02
C ALA A 106 -15.92 -1.17 4.44
N ASN A 107 -16.27 -1.77 5.59
CA ASN A 107 -17.66 -1.91 5.99
C ASN A 107 -18.28 -0.56 6.36
N THR A 108 -19.54 -0.34 5.99
CA THR A 108 -20.28 0.91 6.26
C THR A 108 -20.71 1.04 7.73
N ASP A 109 -20.95 -0.10 8.40
CA ASP A 109 -21.35 -0.10 9.82
C ASP A 109 -20.13 0.11 10.74
N PRO A 110 -20.09 1.18 11.57
CA PRO A 110 -19.00 1.43 12.51
C PRO A 110 -18.88 0.35 13.59
N LYS A 111 -19.96 -0.36 13.95
CA LYS A 111 -19.92 -1.46 14.92
C LYS A 111 -19.21 -2.67 14.34
N MET A 112 -19.46 -2.97 13.07
CA MET A 112 -18.74 -4.00 12.33
C MET A 112 -17.24 -3.68 12.25
N ARG A 113 -16.88 -2.42 11.91
CA ARG A 113 -15.47 -1.99 11.85
C ARG A 113 -14.77 -2.12 13.21
N ALA A 114 -15.42 -1.73 14.29
CA ALA A 114 -14.87 -1.84 15.64
C ALA A 114 -14.67 -3.30 16.11
N ALA A 115 -15.60 -4.20 15.79
CA ALA A 115 -15.46 -5.63 16.06
C ALA A 115 -14.29 -6.23 15.24
N ALA A 116 -14.22 -5.86 13.96
CA ALA A 116 -13.16 -6.31 13.06
C ALA A 116 -11.76 -5.80 13.48
N GLU A 117 -11.65 -4.58 14.00
CA GLU A 117 -10.38 -4.07 14.54
C GLU A 117 -9.87 -4.92 15.71
N LYS A 118 -10.76 -5.31 16.63
CA LYS A 118 -10.43 -6.23 17.73
C LYS A 118 -10.02 -7.61 17.20
N ALA A 119 -10.72 -8.09 16.17
CA ALA A 119 -10.44 -9.37 15.53
C ALA A 119 -9.05 -9.38 14.88
N VAL A 120 -8.73 -8.36 14.09
CA VAL A 120 -7.40 -8.20 13.46
C VAL A 120 -6.30 -8.17 14.53
N LYS A 121 -6.51 -7.40 15.61
CA LYS A 121 -5.55 -7.37 16.72
C LYS A 121 -5.38 -8.75 17.34
N ALA A 122 -6.46 -9.46 17.63
CA ALA A 122 -6.39 -10.78 18.27
C ALA A 122 -5.68 -11.83 17.40
N ILE A 123 -5.92 -11.82 16.08
CA ILE A 123 -5.22 -12.70 15.13
C ILE A 123 -3.73 -12.35 15.07
N ASN A 124 -3.37 -11.07 14.98
CA ASN A 124 -1.97 -10.64 14.96
C ASN A 124 -1.23 -11.03 16.26
N ASP A 125 -1.85 -10.79 17.41
CA ASP A 125 -1.28 -11.17 18.71
C ASP A 125 -1.07 -12.70 18.80
N TRP A 126 -2.00 -13.48 18.24
CA TRP A 126 -1.90 -14.93 18.18
C TRP A 126 -0.76 -15.40 17.26
N PHE A 127 -0.59 -14.79 16.07
CA PHE A 127 0.53 -15.11 15.18
C PHE A 127 1.88 -14.83 15.84
N VAL A 128 1.99 -13.69 16.55
CA VAL A 128 3.19 -13.40 17.36
C VAL A 128 3.44 -14.51 18.39
N GLY A 129 2.37 -15.04 18.99
CA GLY A 129 2.48 -16.16 19.96
C GLY A 129 3.04 -17.45 19.37
N ILE A 130 2.80 -17.73 18.08
CA ILE A 130 3.31 -18.93 17.39
C ILE A 130 4.84 -18.94 17.38
N ASP A 131 5.47 -17.80 17.18
CA ASP A 131 6.92 -17.66 17.13
C ASP A 131 7.61 -18.09 18.45
N TYR A 132 6.86 -18.14 19.55
CA TYR A 132 7.37 -18.52 20.88
C TYR A 132 6.95 -19.93 21.32
N ARG A 133 6.29 -20.73 20.46
CA ARG A 133 5.92 -22.12 20.75
C ARG A 133 7.14 -23.05 20.69
N GLU A 134 7.79 -23.20 21.84
CA GLU A 134 8.98 -24.06 21.98
C GLU A 134 8.72 -25.54 21.65
N ASP A 135 7.55 -26.05 22.00
CA ASP A 135 7.11 -27.40 21.71
C ASP A 135 6.97 -27.66 20.21
N VAL A 136 6.36 -26.72 19.48
CA VAL A 136 6.24 -26.75 18.00
C VAL A 136 7.62 -26.69 17.36
N TYR A 137 8.47 -25.76 17.82
CA TYR A 137 9.85 -25.66 17.34
C TYR A 137 10.62 -26.98 17.52
N LYS A 138 10.51 -27.64 18.69
CA LYS A 138 11.18 -28.93 18.96
C LYS A 138 10.76 -30.00 17.97
N SER A 139 9.47 -30.10 17.64
CA SER A 139 8.96 -31.08 16.68
C SER A 139 9.48 -30.82 15.27
N ILE A 140 9.47 -29.55 14.82
CA ILE A 140 9.98 -29.16 13.50
C ILE A 140 11.50 -29.34 13.43
N LYS A 141 12.23 -29.02 14.50
CA LYS A 141 13.67 -29.22 14.60
C LYS A 141 14.02 -30.71 14.53
N ALA A 142 13.29 -31.56 15.24
CA ALA A 142 13.50 -33.02 15.18
C ALA A 142 13.32 -33.55 13.75
N PHE A 143 12.33 -33.02 12.99
CA PHE A 143 12.19 -33.34 11.58
C PHE A 143 13.39 -32.84 10.75
N ALA A 144 13.80 -31.58 10.94
CA ALA A 144 14.95 -31.01 10.21
C ALA A 144 16.24 -31.79 10.44
N GLU A 145 16.46 -32.31 11.66
CA GLU A 145 17.64 -33.14 12.05
C GLU A 145 17.66 -34.53 11.38
N THR A 146 16.55 -34.97 10.78
CA THR A 146 16.56 -36.20 9.93
C THR A 146 17.26 -35.99 8.58
N ASN A 147 17.71 -34.76 8.26
CA ASN A 147 18.30 -34.39 6.98
C ASN A 147 17.44 -34.77 5.77
N PRO A 148 16.16 -34.35 5.73
CA PRO A 148 15.23 -34.72 4.69
C PRO A 148 15.69 -34.19 3.32
N GLN A 149 15.57 -35.02 2.28
CA GLN A 149 15.95 -34.69 0.91
C GLN A 149 14.79 -33.88 0.24
N LEU A 150 14.59 -32.64 0.68
CA LEU A 150 13.59 -31.73 0.13
C LEU A 150 14.19 -30.87 -0.99
N THR A 151 13.34 -30.48 -1.95
CA THR A 151 13.72 -29.59 -3.08
C THR A 151 12.66 -28.51 -3.29
N GLY A 152 12.98 -27.46 -4.06
CA GLY A 152 12.04 -26.41 -4.45
C GLY A 152 11.37 -25.75 -3.24
N GLU A 153 10.04 -25.57 -3.33
CA GLU A 153 9.26 -24.91 -2.29
C GLU A 153 9.25 -25.68 -0.96
N ASP A 154 9.32 -27.01 -0.99
CA ASP A 154 9.35 -27.84 0.24
C ASP A 154 10.59 -27.53 1.08
N LYS A 155 11.76 -27.47 0.41
CA LYS A 155 13.01 -27.08 1.07
C LYS A 155 12.93 -25.64 1.59
N LYS A 156 12.44 -24.73 0.76
CA LYS A 156 12.30 -23.32 1.13
C LYS A 156 11.39 -23.15 2.35
N LEU A 157 10.26 -23.89 2.41
CA LEU A 157 9.33 -23.82 3.53
C LEU A 157 9.99 -24.25 4.85
N LEU A 158 10.73 -25.37 4.84
CA LEU A 158 11.47 -25.82 6.02
C LEU A 158 12.56 -24.82 6.43
N ASP A 159 13.38 -24.37 5.47
CA ASP A 159 14.50 -23.46 5.74
C ASP A 159 14.00 -22.14 6.34
N GLU A 160 12.94 -21.57 5.78
CA GLU A 160 12.38 -20.31 6.27
C GLU A 160 11.66 -20.46 7.62
N THR A 161 10.98 -21.58 7.85
CA THR A 161 10.37 -21.88 9.14
C THR A 161 11.43 -22.00 10.23
N MET A 162 12.51 -22.72 9.97
CA MET A 162 13.64 -22.84 10.90
C MET A 162 14.37 -21.51 11.12
N ARG A 163 14.54 -20.73 10.05
CA ARG A 163 15.08 -19.36 10.14
C ARG A 163 14.25 -18.50 11.08
N ASP A 164 12.92 -18.52 10.94
CA ASP A 164 12.04 -17.64 11.69
C ASP A 164 12.01 -18.00 13.17
N TYR A 165 11.99 -19.30 13.51
CA TYR A 165 12.15 -19.75 14.89
C TYR A 165 13.53 -19.39 15.48
N ARG A 166 14.61 -19.49 14.70
CA ARG A 166 15.93 -19.02 15.12
C ARG A 166 15.93 -17.52 15.36
N ARG A 167 15.32 -16.76 14.47
CA ARG A 167 15.15 -15.30 14.59
C ARG A 167 14.28 -14.90 15.77
N ALA A 168 13.29 -15.71 16.13
CA ALA A 168 12.51 -15.55 17.36
C ALA A 168 13.33 -15.84 18.64
N GLY A 169 14.46 -16.52 18.51
CA GLY A 169 15.38 -16.84 19.61
C GLY A 169 15.21 -18.26 20.16
N LEU A 170 14.40 -19.12 19.54
CA LEU A 170 14.12 -20.46 20.05
C LEU A 170 15.34 -21.40 19.98
N ALA A 171 16.33 -21.07 19.16
CA ALA A 171 17.61 -21.79 19.13
C ALA A 171 18.53 -21.45 20.34
N LEU A 172 18.20 -20.43 21.12
CA LEU A 172 18.98 -20.02 22.28
C LEU A 172 18.65 -20.84 23.54
N PRO A 173 19.61 -20.98 24.48
CA PRO A 173 19.33 -21.47 25.82
C PRO A 173 18.23 -20.64 26.50
N SER A 174 17.44 -21.27 27.38
CA SER A 174 16.26 -20.66 28.02
C SER A 174 16.50 -19.28 28.62
N GLU A 175 17.62 -19.08 29.36
CA GLU A 175 17.94 -17.82 30.00
C GLU A 175 18.22 -16.69 28.99
N LYS A 176 18.98 -16.98 27.92
CA LYS A 176 19.25 -16.02 26.84
C LYS A 176 17.98 -15.67 26.06
N ARG A 177 17.08 -16.63 25.86
CA ARG A 177 15.79 -16.43 25.21
C ARG A 177 14.91 -15.48 26.00
N LYS A 178 14.80 -15.66 27.32
CA LYS A 178 14.07 -14.74 28.21
C LYS A 178 14.63 -13.32 28.14
N GLU A 179 15.95 -13.17 28.08
CA GLU A 179 16.60 -11.86 27.92
C GLU A 179 16.15 -11.21 26.58
N VAL A 180 16.22 -11.94 25.47
CA VAL A 180 15.79 -11.44 24.15
C VAL A 180 14.31 -11.06 24.14
N GLU A 181 13.44 -11.85 24.75
CA GLU A 181 12.02 -11.56 24.89
C GLU A 181 11.77 -10.26 25.66
N GLN A 182 12.48 -10.05 26.78
CA GLN A 182 12.38 -8.81 27.56
C GLN A 182 12.85 -7.59 26.75
N LEU A 183 13.99 -7.70 26.04
CA LEU A 183 14.50 -6.64 25.18
C LEU A 183 13.51 -6.28 24.06
N ARG A 184 12.86 -7.27 23.44
CA ARG A 184 11.83 -7.06 22.42
C ARG A 184 10.58 -6.38 22.97
N LYS A 185 10.11 -6.78 24.16
CA LYS A 185 8.98 -6.11 24.83
C LYS A 185 9.27 -4.64 25.10
N GLN A 186 10.50 -4.34 25.55
CA GLN A 186 10.93 -2.96 25.77
C GLN A 186 10.98 -2.18 24.46
N LEU A 187 11.55 -2.77 23.40
CA LEU A 187 11.63 -2.17 22.07
C LEU A 187 10.23 -1.89 21.49
N ALA A 188 9.32 -2.85 21.59
CA ALA A 188 7.94 -2.70 21.11
C ALA A 188 7.19 -1.59 21.86
N LYS A 189 7.36 -1.50 23.18
CA LYS A 189 6.78 -0.42 23.97
C LYS A 189 7.31 0.95 23.55
N LEU A 190 8.63 1.10 23.39
CA LEU A 190 9.23 2.34 22.92
C LEU A 190 8.76 2.72 21.52
N GLY A 191 8.59 1.75 20.62
CA GLY A 191 8.04 1.98 19.28
C GLY A 191 6.60 2.52 19.35
N THR A 192 5.74 1.89 20.14
CA THR A 192 4.36 2.35 20.33
C THR A 192 4.31 3.77 20.93
N ASP A 193 5.13 4.04 21.95
CA ASP A 193 5.21 5.36 22.57
C ASP A 193 5.72 6.41 21.56
N PHE A 194 6.71 6.05 20.72
CA PHE A 194 7.28 6.90 19.67
C PHE A 194 6.23 7.30 18.64
N ASP A 195 5.50 6.33 18.10
CA ASP A 195 4.44 6.56 17.12
C ASP A 195 3.27 7.38 17.71
N THR A 196 2.90 7.09 18.95
CA THR A 196 1.86 7.82 19.69
C THR A 196 2.26 9.28 19.92
N ASN A 197 3.52 9.54 20.24
CA ASN A 197 4.02 10.90 20.40
C ASN A 197 3.92 11.71 19.10
N ILE A 198 4.23 11.10 17.95
CA ILE A 198 4.08 11.75 16.63
C ILE A 198 2.60 11.97 16.29
N ALA A 199 1.75 10.93 16.46
CA ALA A 199 0.33 11.03 16.15
C ALA A 199 -0.40 12.13 16.95
N ASN A 200 0.01 12.32 18.22
CA ASN A 200 -0.56 13.32 19.11
C ASN A 200 0.12 14.70 18.99
N ALA A 201 1.23 14.81 18.28
CA ALA A 201 1.94 16.07 18.11
C ALA A 201 1.19 16.98 17.14
N LYS A 202 0.32 17.85 17.68
CA LYS A 202 -0.29 18.95 16.92
C LYS A 202 0.63 20.15 16.96
N ARG A 203 0.96 20.71 15.79
CA ARG A 203 1.81 21.91 15.70
C ARG A 203 1.17 22.95 14.79
N PRO A 204 0.26 23.76 15.35
CA PRO A 204 -0.27 24.92 14.64
C PRO A 204 0.83 25.97 14.48
N VAL A 205 0.96 26.52 13.28
CA VAL A 205 1.85 27.64 12.97
C VAL A 205 0.99 28.77 12.43
N VAL A 206 1.11 29.93 13.03
CA VAL A 206 0.31 31.10 12.68
C VAL A 206 1.09 31.97 11.72
N PHE A 207 0.40 32.43 10.67
CA PHE A 207 0.91 33.33 9.63
C PHE A 207 -0.07 34.50 9.37
N THR A 208 0.47 35.60 8.89
CA THR A 208 -0.30 36.69 8.28
C THR A 208 -0.55 36.40 6.80
N LYS A 209 -1.47 37.16 6.17
CA LYS A 209 -1.69 37.08 4.71
C LYS A 209 -0.41 37.41 3.93
N ALA A 210 0.37 38.36 4.39
CA ALA A 210 1.63 38.78 3.77
C ALA A 210 2.69 37.65 3.84
N GLU A 211 2.80 36.94 4.96
CA GLU A 211 3.69 35.77 5.06
C GLU A 211 3.28 34.63 4.11
N LEU A 212 1.98 34.54 3.77
CA LEU A 212 1.41 33.53 2.85
C LEU A 212 1.28 34.04 1.42
N GLU A 213 2.02 35.07 1.02
CA GLU A 213 2.05 35.54 -0.38
C GLU A 213 2.42 34.37 -1.32
N GLY A 214 1.67 34.24 -2.42
CA GLY A 214 1.84 33.16 -3.41
C GLY A 214 0.93 31.95 -3.19
N MET A 215 0.23 31.88 -2.06
CA MET A 215 -0.74 30.81 -1.80
C MET A 215 -2.01 30.99 -2.66
N PRO A 216 -2.59 29.87 -3.17
CA PRO A 216 -3.88 29.89 -3.84
C PRO A 216 -5.01 30.37 -2.92
N GLU A 217 -5.93 31.19 -3.43
CA GLU A 217 -7.07 31.70 -2.65
C GLU A 217 -8.02 30.59 -2.17
N ASP A 218 -8.16 29.50 -2.92
CA ASP A 218 -8.92 28.32 -2.50
C ASP A 218 -8.30 27.61 -1.29
N PHE A 219 -6.98 27.66 -1.11
CA PHE A 219 -6.31 27.19 0.11
C PHE A 219 -6.61 28.13 1.29
N LEU A 220 -6.47 29.43 1.09
CA LEU A 220 -6.65 30.43 2.15
C LEU A 220 -8.09 30.49 2.67
N SER A 221 -9.07 30.16 1.81
CA SER A 221 -10.50 30.13 2.16
C SER A 221 -10.98 28.85 2.82
N LYS A 222 -10.15 27.79 2.89
CA LYS A 222 -10.57 26.51 3.49
C LYS A 222 -10.91 26.64 4.98
N PRO A 223 -11.94 25.93 5.46
CA PRO A 223 -12.29 25.92 6.88
C PRO A 223 -11.09 25.53 7.76
N GLY A 224 -10.84 26.31 8.81
CA GLY A 224 -9.75 26.10 9.76
C GLY A 224 -8.39 26.65 9.33
N ILE A 225 -8.24 27.19 8.12
CA ILE A 225 -7.03 27.92 7.69
C ILE A 225 -7.14 29.37 8.11
N LYS A 226 -8.16 30.11 7.66
CA LYS A 226 -8.39 31.47 8.14
C LYS A 226 -8.98 31.42 9.54
N THR A 227 -8.26 31.94 10.54
CA THR A 227 -8.64 31.91 11.96
C THR A 227 -8.86 33.28 12.57
N GLY A 228 -8.62 34.37 11.81
CA GLY A 228 -8.88 35.78 12.17
C GLY A 228 -8.81 36.68 10.96
N ASP A 229 -8.89 38.00 11.15
CA ASP A 229 -8.95 38.98 10.04
C ASP A 229 -7.69 38.89 9.14
N ASP A 230 -6.51 38.93 9.73
CA ASP A 230 -5.22 38.69 9.06
C ASP A 230 -4.45 37.53 9.71
N THR A 231 -5.17 36.52 10.16
CA THR A 231 -4.57 35.39 10.86
C THR A 231 -4.94 34.09 10.18
N TYR A 232 -3.92 33.31 9.82
CA TYR A 232 -4.04 32.02 9.16
C TYR A 232 -3.27 30.95 9.97
N THR A 233 -3.92 29.85 10.29
CA THR A 233 -3.31 28.75 11.05
C THR A 233 -3.08 27.57 10.13
N VAL A 234 -1.82 27.16 10.01
CA VAL A 234 -1.41 25.98 9.24
C VAL A 234 -0.93 24.92 10.21
N LEU A 235 -1.48 23.70 10.10
CA LEU A 235 -1.08 22.58 10.94
C LEU A 235 0.12 21.88 10.30
N ALA A 236 1.30 22.04 10.86
CA ALA A 236 2.54 21.46 10.34
C ALA A 236 2.50 19.92 10.25
N ASN A 237 1.74 19.26 11.13
CA ASN A 237 1.52 17.81 11.13
C ASN A 237 0.54 17.33 10.06
N VAL A 238 -0.18 18.22 9.35
CA VAL A 238 -1.14 17.88 8.30
C VAL A 238 -0.47 18.01 6.94
N THR A 239 -0.23 16.88 6.29
CA THR A 239 0.62 16.79 5.10
C THR A 239 0.16 17.69 3.94
N TRP A 240 -1.15 17.74 3.64
CA TRP A 240 -1.63 18.59 2.54
C TRP A 240 -1.45 20.09 2.82
N GLN A 241 -1.60 20.52 4.09
CA GLN A 241 -1.38 21.91 4.48
C GLN A 241 0.11 22.28 4.37
N PHE A 242 0.97 21.42 4.90
CA PHE A 242 2.41 21.57 4.83
C PHE A 242 2.89 21.65 3.38
N ASN A 243 2.54 20.67 2.54
CA ASN A 243 2.98 20.66 1.14
C ASN A 243 2.48 21.90 0.38
N ALA A 244 1.23 22.31 0.57
CA ALA A 244 0.70 23.49 -0.11
C ALA A 244 1.53 24.75 0.17
N VAL A 245 1.94 24.96 1.44
CA VAL A 245 2.75 26.13 1.81
C VAL A 245 4.18 25.99 1.28
N GLU A 246 4.82 24.82 1.44
CA GLU A 246 6.18 24.56 0.95
C GLU A 246 6.32 24.70 -0.58
N GLU A 247 5.24 24.42 -1.33
CA GLU A 247 5.21 24.50 -2.80
C GLU A 247 4.85 25.89 -3.35
N ASN A 248 4.13 26.73 -2.58
CA ASN A 248 3.54 27.95 -3.13
C ASN A 248 3.92 29.24 -2.39
N ALA A 249 4.25 29.18 -1.08
CA ALA A 249 4.60 30.41 -0.36
C ALA A 249 5.92 31.00 -0.88
N LYS A 250 5.90 32.26 -1.32
CA LYS A 250 7.09 32.95 -1.84
C LYS A 250 8.15 33.19 -0.76
N SER A 251 7.71 33.51 0.46
CA SER A 251 8.61 33.83 1.56
C SER A 251 9.42 32.60 2.02
N GLU A 252 10.75 32.66 1.90
CA GLU A 252 11.64 31.64 2.46
C GLU A 252 11.49 31.51 3.98
N ALA A 253 11.30 32.63 4.69
CA ALA A 253 11.10 32.62 6.15
C ALA A 253 9.85 31.83 6.53
N THR A 254 8.77 31.94 5.77
CA THR A 254 7.53 31.19 5.95
C THR A 254 7.76 29.70 5.78
N ARG A 255 8.38 29.28 4.67
CA ARG A 255 8.70 27.87 4.41
C ARG A 255 9.60 27.31 5.50
N LYS A 256 10.69 28.01 5.85
CA LYS A 256 11.60 27.59 6.93
C LYS A 256 10.88 27.42 8.27
N LYS A 257 10.03 28.39 8.65
CA LYS A 257 9.26 28.35 9.90
C LYS A 257 8.37 27.11 9.97
N LEU A 258 7.65 26.82 8.89
CA LEU A 258 6.78 25.65 8.80
C LEU A 258 7.56 24.35 8.71
N TYR A 259 8.63 24.30 7.94
CA TYR A 259 9.51 23.13 7.79
C TYR A 259 10.08 22.71 9.13
N ILE A 260 10.69 23.65 9.88
CA ILE A 260 11.25 23.36 11.21
C ILE A 260 10.14 22.88 12.16
N ALA A 261 8.95 23.50 12.12
CA ALA A 261 7.84 23.08 12.96
C ALA A 261 7.43 21.62 12.69
N ARG A 262 7.44 21.18 11.42
CA ARG A 262 7.14 19.81 11.04
C ARG A 262 8.23 18.82 11.41
N GLU A 263 9.46 19.12 11.04
CA GLU A 263 10.58 18.17 11.21
C GLU A 263 11.03 18.02 12.69
N THR A 264 10.55 18.89 13.56
CA THR A 264 10.78 18.80 15.01
C THR A 264 9.56 18.29 15.80
N LEU A 265 8.56 17.69 15.12
CA LEU A 265 7.42 17.08 15.80
C LEU A 265 7.87 16.00 16.79
N ALA A 266 7.35 16.08 18.02
CA ALA A 266 7.66 15.16 19.12
C ALA A 266 9.17 14.98 19.45
N MET A 267 10.07 15.81 18.91
CA MET A 267 11.52 15.66 19.01
C MET A 267 12.01 15.51 20.47
N GLU A 268 11.51 16.33 21.38
CA GLU A 268 11.92 16.30 22.79
C GLU A 268 11.68 14.95 23.48
N LYS A 269 10.57 14.28 23.12
CA LYS A 269 10.21 12.96 23.64
C LYS A 269 10.87 11.83 22.87
N ASN A 270 10.95 11.98 21.55
CA ASN A 270 11.30 10.88 20.66
C ASN A 270 12.81 10.69 20.46
N VAL A 271 13.63 11.74 20.53
CA VAL A 271 15.09 11.59 20.41
C VAL A 271 15.68 10.71 21.53
N PRO A 272 15.34 10.91 22.82
CA PRO A 272 15.78 9.99 23.87
C PRO A 272 15.26 8.55 23.67
N SER A 273 14.01 8.38 23.20
CA SER A 273 13.43 7.07 22.90
C SER A 273 14.15 6.39 21.75
N LEU A 274 14.48 7.13 20.68
CA LEU A 274 15.23 6.61 19.53
C LEU A 274 16.60 6.05 19.95
N ASN A 275 17.35 6.77 20.77
CA ASN A 275 18.65 6.31 21.27
C ASN A 275 18.54 5.00 22.08
N GLN A 276 17.46 4.86 22.87
CA GLN A 276 17.18 3.61 23.58
C GLN A 276 16.80 2.48 22.60
N MET A 277 15.96 2.77 21.60
CA MET A 277 15.57 1.79 20.58
C MET A 277 16.78 1.28 19.80
N LEU A 278 17.68 2.15 19.36
CA LEU A 278 18.92 1.78 18.66
C LEU A 278 19.80 0.88 19.55
N THR A 279 19.92 1.21 20.82
CA THR A 279 20.66 0.40 21.80
C THR A 279 20.03 -1.00 21.95
N LEU A 280 18.70 -1.08 22.06
CA LEU A 280 17.97 -2.35 22.19
C LEU A 280 18.07 -3.18 20.91
N ARG A 281 17.92 -2.56 19.74
CA ARG A 281 18.08 -3.22 18.42
C ARG A 281 19.44 -3.90 18.33
N ASN A 282 20.51 -3.18 18.63
CA ASN A 282 21.86 -3.75 18.61
C ASN A 282 22.03 -4.91 19.62
N LYS A 283 21.54 -4.77 20.85
CA LYS A 283 21.58 -5.84 21.86
C LYS A 283 20.83 -7.09 21.38
N ILE A 284 19.63 -6.93 20.83
CA ILE A 284 18.83 -8.05 20.30
C ILE A 284 19.59 -8.77 19.19
N ALA A 285 20.12 -8.04 18.21
CA ALA A 285 20.86 -8.63 17.09
C ALA A 285 22.06 -9.44 17.58
N LEU A 286 22.89 -8.88 18.47
CA LEU A 286 24.05 -9.57 19.04
C LEU A 286 23.65 -10.81 19.85
N ARG A 287 22.55 -10.76 20.62
CA ARG A 287 22.06 -11.93 21.38
C ARG A 287 21.56 -13.06 20.47
N LEU A 288 21.02 -12.72 19.31
CA LEU A 288 20.59 -13.66 18.29
C LEU A 288 21.73 -14.17 17.38
N GLY A 289 22.96 -13.67 17.58
CA GLY A 289 24.15 -14.10 16.85
C GLY A 289 24.41 -13.34 15.54
N TYR A 290 23.73 -12.23 15.30
CA TYR A 290 24.00 -11.34 14.17
C TYR A 290 25.09 -10.33 14.50
N LYS A 291 25.80 -9.84 13.50
CA LYS A 291 26.83 -8.80 13.66
C LYS A 291 26.23 -7.43 13.93
N SER A 292 25.06 -7.14 13.32
CA SER A 292 24.35 -5.88 13.43
C SER A 292 22.83 -6.08 13.37
N TRP A 293 22.08 -5.03 13.67
CA TRP A 293 20.64 -4.99 13.45
C TRP A 293 20.29 -5.06 11.97
N ASP A 294 21.11 -4.47 11.11
CA ASP A 294 20.91 -4.47 9.66
C ASP A 294 21.01 -5.88 9.09
N ASP A 295 22.02 -6.67 9.51
CA ASP A 295 22.12 -8.09 9.13
C ASP A 295 20.90 -8.88 9.60
N PHE A 296 20.40 -8.60 10.80
CA PHE A 296 19.16 -9.22 11.31
C PHE A 296 17.96 -8.84 10.44
N GLN A 297 17.80 -7.56 10.05
CA GLN A 297 16.66 -7.11 9.26
C GLN A 297 16.71 -7.57 7.80
N THR A 298 17.89 -7.62 7.20
CA THR A 298 18.07 -7.94 5.78
C THR A 298 18.12 -9.43 5.48
N GLU A 299 18.37 -10.30 6.47
CA GLU A 299 18.42 -11.74 6.24
C GLU A 299 17.22 -12.32 5.48
N PRO A 300 15.94 -11.99 5.81
CA PRO A 300 14.78 -12.49 5.07
C PRO A 300 14.52 -11.75 3.76
N ARG A 301 15.21 -10.64 3.50
CA ARG A 301 15.02 -9.78 2.32
C ARG A 301 15.91 -10.21 1.15
N MET A 302 15.76 -9.57 -0.01
CA MET A 302 16.60 -9.79 -1.19
C MET A 302 18.07 -9.45 -0.93
N ALA A 303 18.32 -8.38 -0.20
CA ALA A 303 19.66 -7.90 0.14
C ALA A 303 20.48 -8.89 0.98
N LYS A 304 19.84 -9.73 1.81
CA LYS A 304 20.46 -10.77 2.67
C LYS A 304 21.35 -10.27 3.80
N THR A 305 22.14 -9.22 3.59
CA THR A 305 23.06 -8.65 4.58
C THR A 305 22.98 -7.13 4.58
N GLY A 306 23.26 -6.50 5.72
CA GLY A 306 23.37 -5.04 5.84
C GLY A 306 24.43 -4.47 4.90
N ALA A 307 25.57 -5.14 4.76
CA ALA A 307 26.63 -4.71 3.83
C ALA A 307 26.16 -4.70 2.36
N ALA A 308 25.38 -5.71 1.93
CA ALA A 308 24.85 -5.72 0.57
C ALA A 308 23.82 -4.59 0.35
N ALA A 309 22.97 -4.32 1.34
CA ALA A 309 22.03 -3.21 1.29
C ALA A 309 22.76 -1.86 1.22
N GLN A 310 23.78 -1.64 2.05
CA GLN A 310 24.56 -0.42 2.05
C GLN A 310 25.31 -0.21 0.71
N ASN A 311 25.98 -1.24 0.19
CA ASN A 311 26.67 -1.16 -1.10
C ASN A 311 25.70 -0.79 -2.23
N TYR A 312 24.49 -1.38 -2.23
CA TYR A 312 23.46 -1.05 -3.23
C TYR A 312 23.03 0.43 -3.15
N ILE A 313 22.85 0.95 -1.93
CA ILE A 313 22.51 2.36 -1.71
C ILE A 313 23.66 3.26 -2.18
N ASP A 314 24.90 2.91 -1.85
CA ASP A 314 26.10 3.68 -2.23
C ASP A 314 26.27 3.74 -3.76
N ASP A 315 26.03 2.64 -4.47
CA ASP A 315 26.04 2.58 -5.93
C ASP A 315 24.96 3.48 -6.54
N LEU A 316 23.74 3.46 -5.97
CA LEU A 316 22.65 4.34 -6.42
C LEU A 316 22.94 5.82 -6.14
N VAL A 317 23.54 6.12 -4.99
CA VAL A 317 23.98 7.49 -4.64
C VAL A 317 25.01 7.98 -5.66
N ALA A 318 26.04 7.16 -5.95
CA ALA A 318 27.05 7.51 -6.94
C ALA A 318 26.46 7.70 -8.35
N GLY A 319 25.53 6.84 -8.74
CA GLY A 319 24.84 6.91 -10.05
C GLY A 319 23.97 8.14 -10.22
N ILE A 320 23.28 8.60 -9.16
CA ILE A 320 22.37 9.77 -9.24
C ILE A 320 23.10 11.12 -9.06
N GLU A 321 24.32 11.13 -8.50
CA GLU A 321 25.02 12.34 -8.10
C GLU A 321 25.18 13.38 -9.24
N PRO A 322 25.55 13.01 -10.49
CA PRO A 322 25.65 13.99 -11.58
C PRO A 322 24.30 14.69 -11.87
N LYS A 323 23.20 13.94 -11.84
CA LYS A 323 21.86 14.47 -12.06
C LYS A 323 21.43 15.36 -10.89
N PHE A 324 21.65 14.91 -9.66
CA PHE A 324 21.39 15.69 -8.46
C PHE A 324 22.12 17.04 -8.47
N ALA A 325 23.42 17.05 -8.78
CA ALA A 325 24.23 18.27 -8.83
C ALA A 325 23.73 19.24 -9.93
N ALA A 326 23.37 18.74 -11.10
CA ALA A 326 22.83 19.54 -12.18
C ALA A 326 21.48 20.18 -11.81
N GLU A 327 20.57 19.41 -11.26
CA GLU A 327 19.24 19.88 -10.82
C GLU A 327 19.37 20.89 -9.66
N LEU A 328 20.22 20.60 -8.67
CA LEU A 328 20.48 21.51 -7.57
C LEU A 328 21.02 22.86 -8.08
N SER A 329 21.94 22.83 -9.06
CA SER A 329 22.48 24.04 -9.70
C SER A 329 21.38 24.82 -10.42
N GLU A 330 20.42 24.15 -11.07
CA GLU A 330 19.30 24.80 -11.74
C GLU A 330 18.36 25.48 -10.74
N LEU A 331 17.95 24.77 -9.67
CA LEU A 331 17.12 25.36 -8.61
C LEU A 331 17.83 26.53 -7.93
N GLN A 332 19.15 26.44 -7.76
CA GLN A 332 19.95 27.52 -7.19
C GLN A 332 19.99 28.77 -8.05
N LYS A 333 20.09 28.62 -9.38
CA LYS A 333 19.99 29.75 -10.32
C LYS A 333 18.61 30.43 -10.24
N MET A 334 17.54 29.65 -10.12
CA MET A 334 16.19 30.22 -9.94
C MET A 334 16.11 31.04 -8.65
N LYS A 335 16.63 30.50 -7.53
CA LYS A 335 16.66 31.23 -6.26
C LYS A 335 17.48 32.52 -6.35
N GLN A 336 18.59 32.53 -7.10
CA GLN A 336 19.40 33.72 -7.33
C GLN A 336 18.65 34.79 -8.11
N LEU A 337 17.83 34.39 -9.10
CA LEU A 337 16.99 35.33 -9.87
C LEU A 337 15.87 35.94 -9.04
N ASP A 338 15.33 35.19 -8.07
CA ASP A 338 14.28 35.69 -7.16
C ASP A 338 14.85 36.60 -6.04
N ALA A 339 16.16 36.50 -5.77
CA ALA A 339 16.79 37.33 -4.74
C ALA A 339 16.86 38.78 -5.18
N GLN A 340 16.15 39.66 -4.47
CA GLN A 340 16.25 41.14 -4.66
C GLN A 340 17.69 41.58 -4.30
N PRO A 341 18.27 42.53 -5.06
CA PRO A 341 19.54 43.12 -4.68
C PRO A 341 19.39 43.77 -3.29
N SER A 342 20.13 43.29 -2.29
CA SER A 342 20.22 43.99 -1.02
C SER A 342 21.09 45.23 -1.18
N GLU A 343 20.63 46.38 -0.78
CA GLU A 343 21.42 47.60 -0.73
C GLU A 343 22.66 47.38 0.17
N GLY A 344 23.83 47.28 -0.44
CA GLY A 344 25.13 47.46 0.20
C GLY A 344 25.80 46.24 0.88
N GLY A 345 26.07 45.11 0.16
CA GLY A 345 26.91 44.07 0.72
C GLY A 345 27.30 42.99 -0.30
N ALA A 346 28.49 42.36 -0.12
CA ALA A 346 28.96 41.24 -0.93
C ALA A 346 27.97 40.09 -0.89
N PHE A 347 27.39 39.73 -2.05
CA PHE A 347 26.45 38.62 -2.17
C PHE A 347 27.14 37.28 -1.93
N ALA A 348 26.89 36.64 -0.80
CA ALA A 348 26.98 35.18 -0.77
C ALA A 348 25.81 34.66 -1.62
N ALA A 349 26.10 33.99 -2.72
CA ALA A 349 25.06 33.41 -3.58
C ALA A 349 24.07 32.59 -2.73
N PRO A 350 22.77 32.90 -2.76
CA PRO A 350 21.80 32.23 -1.90
C PRO A 350 21.78 30.73 -2.20
N ARG A 351 22.03 29.90 -1.18
CA ARG A 351 22.00 28.44 -1.33
C ARG A 351 20.57 27.93 -1.28
N ILE A 352 20.28 26.87 -2.03
CA ILE A 352 19.05 26.09 -1.85
C ILE A 352 19.14 25.35 -0.51
N ASN A 353 18.18 25.62 0.35
CA ASN A 353 17.99 24.94 1.62
C ASN A 353 16.92 23.83 1.48
N ILE A 354 16.81 22.96 2.47
CA ILE A 354 15.86 21.86 2.46
C ILE A 354 14.39 22.34 2.41
N TRP A 355 14.07 23.52 2.89
CA TRP A 355 12.75 24.16 2.82
C TRP A 355 12.51 24.92 1.51
N ASP A 356 13.49 24.99 0.60
CA ASP A 356 13.36 25.71 -0.67
C ASP A 356 13.03 24.80 -1.85
N TRP A 357 13.48 23.55 -1.81
CA TRP A 357 13.51 22.69 -2.99
C TRP A 357 12.10 22.44 -3.57
N ARG A 358 11.06 22.27 -2.71
CA ARG A 358 9.68 22.06 -3.17
C ARG A 358 9.14 23.29 -3.89
N TYR A 359 9.41 24.47 -3.36
CA TYR A 359 9.01 25.73 -3.98
C TYR A 359 9.66 25.89 -5.36
N TYR A 360 10.98 25.80 -5.46
CA TYR A 360 11.67 25.96 -6.73
C TYR A 360 11.41 24.82 -7.71
N GLN A 361 11.20 23.60 -7.26
CA GLN A 361 10.69 22.51 -8.09
C GLN A 361 9.32 22.86 -8.71
N ASN A 362 8.40 23.39 -7.92
CA ASN A 362 7.08 23.80 -8.38
C ASN A 362 7.18 24.95 -9.38
N GLN A 363 8.01 25.96 -9.11
CA GLN A 363 8.27 27.05 -10.05
C GLN A 363 8.90 26.55 -11.35
N LEU A 364 9.89 25.66 -11.29
CA LEU A 364 10.50 25.03 -12.45
C LEU A 364 9.46 24.32 -13.32
N LYS A 365 8.60 23.53 -12.70
CA LYS A 365 7.52 22.82 -13.40
C LYS A 365 6.55 23.78 -14.09
N LYS A 366 6.14 24.83 -13.41
CA LYS A 366 5.25 25.88 -13.98
C LYS A 366 5.89 26.61 -15.15
N GLN A 367 7.19 26.96 -15.05
CA GLN A 367 7.88 27.74 -16.08
C GLN A 367 8.27 26.92 -17.31
N LYS A 368 8.79 25.71 -17.10
CA LYS A 368 9.36 24.91 -18.21
C LYS A 368 8.35 24.00 -18.90
N PHE A 369 7.42 23.42 -18.14
CA PHE A 369 6.60 22.33 -18.67
C PHE A 369 5.16 22.72 -18.90
N ALA A 370 4.63 23.74 -18.20
CA ALA A 370 3.28 24.30 -18.39
C ALA A 370 2.18 23.25 -18.66
N VAL A 371 2.24 22.10 -17.92
CA VAL A 371 1.23 21.05 -18.03
C VAL A 371 0.05 21.42 -17.15
N ASP A 372 -1.11 21.61 -17.76
CA ASP A 372 -2.37 21.81 -17.04
C ASP A 372 -2.93 20.46 -16.58
N ALA A 373 -2.58 20.08 -15.35
CA ALA A 373 -2.99 18.81 -14.75
C ALA A 373 -4.52 18.69 -14.59
N GLU A 374 -5.22 19.80 -14.38
CA GLU A 374 -6.68 19.80 -14.27
C GLU A 374 -7.36 19.62 -15.64
N ALA A 375 -6.84 20.26 -16.68
CA ALA A 375 -7.33 20.04 -18.04
C ALA A 375 -7.10 18.60 -18.50
N LEU A 376 -6.03 17.95 -18.06
CA LEU A 376 -5.73 16.55 -18.38
C LEU A 376 -6.76 15.57 -17.80
N ARG A 377 -7.43 15.86 -16.70
CA ARG A 377 -8.48 15.01 -16.13
C ARG A 377 -9.58 14.68 -17.13
N ASN A 378 -9.88 15.62 -18.03
CA ASN A 378 -10.92 15.42 -19.05
C ASN A 378 -10.65 14.21 -19.97
N PHE A 379 -9.40 13.77 -20.07
CA PHE A 379 -9.00 12.63 -20.89
C PHE A 379 -9.09 11.27 -20.16
N PHE A 380 -9.37 11.28 -18.87
CA PHE A 380 -9.36 10.09 -18.03
C PHE A 380 -10.69 9.83 -17.30
N PRO A 381 -11.81 9.61 -18.04
CA PRO A 381 -13.03 9.11 -17.41
C PRO A 381 -12.78 7.74 -16.78
N PHE A 382 -13.13 7.56 -15.52
CA PHE A 382 -12.84 6.34 -14.74
C PHE A 382 -13.17 5.04 -15.47
N GLN A 383 -14.39 4.93 -16.02
CA GLN A 383 -14.80 3.69 -16.69
C GLN A 383 -13.93 3.40 -17.92
N LYS A 384 -13.54 4.41 -18.70
CA LYS A 384 -12.65 4.23 -19.85
C LYS A 384 -11.25 3.82 -19.45
N VAL A 385 -10.76 4.36 -18.34
CA VAL A 385 -9.45 3.97 -17.77
C VAL A 385 -9.49 2.52 -17.31
N LEU A 386 -10.54 2.12 -16.59
CA LEU A 386 -10.71 0.74 -16.11
C LEU A 386 -10.80 -0.25 -17.29
N ASP A 387 -11.65 0.02 -18.28
CA ASP A 387 -11.80 -0.81 -19.48
C ASP A 387 -10.47 -0.92 -20.26
N GLY A 388 -9.75 0.20 -20.39
CA GLY A 388 -8.45 0.27 -21.06
C GLY A 388 -7.38 -0.53 -20.34
N MET A 389 -7.29 -0.37 -19.03
CA MET A 389 -6.38 -1.17 -18.19
C MET A 389 -6.66 -2.67 -18.34
N PHE A 390 -7.91 -3.07 -18.28
CA PHE A 390 -8.30 -4.46 -18.48
C PHE A 390 -7.91 -4.98 -19.86
N ALA A 391 -8.17 -4.21 -20.91
CA ALA A 391 -7.78 -4.60 -22.28
C ALA A 391 -6.27 -4.80 -22.42
N ILE A 392 -5.47 -3.92 -21.80
CA ILE A 392 -4.00 -4.01 -21.82
C ILE A 392 -3.53 -5.27 -21.10
N TYR A 393 -3.99 -5.51 -19.88
CA TYR A 393 -3.53 -6.63 -19.06
C TYR A 393 -4.03 -7.98 -19.59
N GLN A 394 -5.27 -8.03 -20.12
CA GLN A 394 -5.76 -9.21 -20.83
C GLN A 394 -4.85 -9.57 -22.00
N ARG A 395 -4.42 -8.58 -22.80
CA ARG A 395 -3.54 -8.81 -23.93
C ARG A 395 -2.13 -9.22 -23.52
N ILE A 396 -1.54 -8.57 -22.50
CA ILE A 396 -0.15 -8.83 -22.08
C ILE A 396 -0.01 -10.20 -21.43
N PHE A 397 -0.97 -10.55 -20.56
CA PHE A 397 -0.90 -11.76 -19.74
C PHE A 397 -1.74 -12.91 -20.29
N GLY A 398 -2.45 -12.74 -21.41
CA GLY A 398 -3.36 -13.76 -21.93
C GLY A 398 -4.52 -14.06 -20.99
N LEU A 399 -5.05 -13.02 -20.33
CA LEU A 399 -6.13 -13.15 -19.34
C LEU A 399 -7.48 -12.79 -19.94
N LYS A 400 -8.54 -13.27 -19.29
CA LYS A 400 -9.91 -12.84 -19.51
C LYS A 400 -10.54 -12.43 -18.19
N PHE A 401 -11.11 -11.21 -18.13
CA PHE A 401 -11.85 -10.68 -16.99
C PHE A 401 -13.34 -10.68 -17.30
N GLU A 402 -14.14 -11.28 -16.44
CA GLU A 402 -15.61 -11.31 -16.59
C GLU A 402 -16.25 -10.84 -15.28
N LYS A 403 -17.10 -9.81 -15.38
CA LYS A 403 -17.89 -9.34 -14.22
C LYS A 403 -18.95 -10.38 -13.88
N ILE A 404 -19.06 -10.73 -12.60
CA ILE A 404 -20.00 -11.73 -12.11
C ILE A 404 -20.88 -11.17 -10.98
N ALA A 405 -21.94 -11.90 -10.64
CA ALA A 405 -22.84 -11.53 -9.57
C ALA A 405 -22.13 -11.49 -8.21
N VAL A 406 -22.44 -10.48 -7.41
CA VAL A 406 -21.91 -10.30 -6.04
C VAL A 406 -22.97 -10.73 -5.04
N PRO A 407 -22.88 -11.94 -4.45
CA PRO A 407 -23.93 -12.44 -3.54
C PRO A 407 -23.96 -11.66 -2.21
N TYR A 408 -22.80 -11.18 -1.75
CA TYR A 408 -22.67 -10.41 -0.50
C TYR A 408 -21.95 -9.11 -0.76
N LYS A 409 -22.58 -7.99 -0.44
CA LYS A 409 -22.03 -6.64 -0.68
C LYS A 409 -21.86 -5.91 0.65
N TRP A 410 -20.75 -5.17 0.78
CA TRP A 410 -20.59 -4.19 1.86
C TRP A 410 -20.88 -2.76 1.39
N ILE A 411 -21.09 -2.58 0.07
CA ILE A 411 -21.50 -1.32 -0.58
C ILE A 411 -22.22 -1.65 -1.90
N ASP A 412 -23.18 -0.83 -2.32
CA ASP A 412 -24.05 -1.11 -3.48
C ASP A 412 -23.31 -1.20 -4.81
N ASP A 413 -22.32 -0.36 -5.02
CA ASP A 413 -21.50 -0.29 -6.24
C ASP A 413 -20.32 -1.26 -6.26
N LEU A 414 -20.24 -2.19 -5.30
CA LEU A 414 -19.22 -3.23 -5.26
C LEU A 414 -19.29 -4.11 -6.51
N GLN A 415 -18.14 -4.31 -7.15
CA GLN A 415 -18.02 -5.20 -8.31
C GLN A 415 -17.21 -6.44 -7.95
N LEU A 416 -17.55 -7.57 -8.57
CA LEU A 416 -16.79 -8.82 -8.48
C LEU A 416 -16.46 -9.31 -9.90
N TRP A 417 -15.22 -9.69 -10.11
CA TRP A 417 -14.68 -10.12 -11.38
C TRP A 417 -14.02 -11.48 -11.26
N ALA A 418 -14.30 -12.36 -12.21
CA ALA A 418 -13.59 -13.62 -12.38
C ALA A 418 -12.46 -13.45 -13.39
N VAL A 419 -11.32 -14.04 -13.08
CA VAL A 419 -10.14 -14.08 -13.94
C VAL A 419 -9.93 -15.49 -14.44
N SER A 420 -9.74 -15.64 -15.74
CA SER A 420 -9.38 -16.91 -16.37
C SER A 420 -8.27 -16.73 -17.40
N ASP A 421 -7.55 -17.80 -17.68
CA ASP A 421 -6.63 -17.89 -18.81
C ASP A 421 -7.45 -17.83 -20.11
N ALA A 422 -7.10 -16.93 -21.02
CA ALA A 422 -7.85 -16.70 -22.24
C ALA A 422 -7.74 -17.86 -23.26
N ALA A 423 -6.66 -18.63 -23.21
CA ALA A 423 -6.39 -19.70 -24.17
C ALA A 423 -7.16 -20.99 -23.86
N ASN A 424 -7.32 -21.31 -22.56
CA ASN A 424 -7.88 -22.60 -22.13
C ASN A 424 -9.09 -22.48 -21.19
N GLY A 425 -9.43 -21.26 -20.73
CA GLY A 425 -10.53 -20.98 -19.81
C GLY A 425 -10.28 -21.39 -18.37
N GLU A 426 -9.03 -21.74 -17.99
CA GLU A 426 -8.68 -22.09 -16.61
C GLU A 426 -8.95 -20.92 -15.66
N PRO A 427 -9.78 -21.10 -14.61
CA PRO A 427 -10.02 -20.06 -13.63
C PRO A 427 -8.76 -19.81 -12.80
N LEU A 428 -8.38 -18.53 -12.65
CA LEU A 428 -7.17 -18.09 -11.97
C LEU A 428 -7.44 -17.45 -10.63
N GLY A 429 -8.59 -16.81 -10.45
CA GLY A 429 -8.97 -16.15 -9.21
C GLY A 429 -10.14 -15.21 -9.35
N LEU A 430 -10.43 -14.50 -8.24
CA LEU A 430 -11.48 -13.50 -8.16
C LEU A 430 -10.91 -12.18 -7.62
N PHE A 431 -11.43 -11.05 -8.08
CA PHE A 431 -11.16 -9.77 -7.45
C PHE A 431 -12.40 -8.90 -7.29
N TYR A 432 -12.48 -8.23 -6.15
CA TYR A 432 -13.46 -7.19 -5.90
C TYR A 432 -12.89 -5.82 -6.23
N LEU A 433 -13.78 -4.91 -6.67
CA LEU A 433 -13.47 -3.49 -6.87
C LEU A 433 -14.39 -2.64 -6.00
N ASP A 434 -13.81 -1.87 -5.09
CA ASP A 434 -14.46 -0.86 -4.26
C ASP A 434 -13.73 0.48 -4.49
N MET A 435 -14.26 1.31 -5.41
CA MET A 435 -13.50 2.34 -6.09
C MET A 435 -13.66 3.75 -5.54
N PHE A 436 -14.72 4.02 -4.77
CA PHE A 436 -15.07 5.39 -4.38
C PHE A 436 -14.95 5.62 -2.87
N PRO A 437 -14.65 6.86 -2.42
CA PRO A 437 -14.51 7.21 -1.01
C PRO A 437 -15.87 7.20 -0.30
N ARG A 438 -15.84 6.92 0.99
CA ARG A 438 -16.96 7.08 1.92
C ARG A 438 -16.47 7.15 3.36
N ASP A 439 -17.32 7.58 4.27
CA ASP A 439 -17.00 7.64 5.68
C ASP A 439 -16.63 6.26 6.24
N GLY A 440 -15.53 6.23 6.97
CA GLY A 440 -15.04 5.01 7.62
C GLY A 440 -14.33 4.01 6.70
N LYS A 441 -14.21 4.30 5.40
CA LYS A 441 -13.39 3.51 4.49
C LYS A 441 -11.91 3.88 4.60
N TYR A 442 -11.03 2.92 4.37
CA TYR A 442 -9.60 3.13 4.17
C TYR A 442 -9.34 4.21 3.13
N ASN A 443 -8.54 5.20 3.47
CA ASN A 443 -8.41 6.45 2.69
C ASN A 443 -7.22 6.46 1.71
N HIS A 444 -6.53 5.34 1.52
CA HIS A 444 -5.50 5.14 0.51
C HIS A 444 -5.97 4.18 -0.57
N PHE A 445 -5.10 3.89 -1.53
CA PHE A 445 -5.29 2.86 -2.54
C PHE A 445 -4.50 1.64 -2.07
N ALA A 446 -5.09 0.45 -2.14
CA ALA A 446 -4.38 -0.78 -1.82
C ALA A 446 -5.11 -2.03 -2.31
N GLU A 447 -4.34 -3.05 -2.66
CA GLU A 447 -4.80 -4.43 -2.78
C GLU A 447 -4.80 -5.12 -1.42
N PHE A 448 -5.79 -5.98 -1.18
CA PHE A 448 -5.88 -6.82 0.01
C PHE A 448 -6.25 -8.24 -0.40
N GLU A 449 -5.47 -9.21 0.03
CA GLU A 449 -5.85 -10.62 -0.06
C GLU A 449 -7.03 -10.92 0.87
N ILE A 450 -7.97 -11.73 0.39
CA ILE A 450 -9.11 -12.25 1.17
C ILE A 450 -8.96 -13.74 1.40
N ILE A 451 -8.68 -14.47 0.31
CA ILE A 451 -8.38 -15.91 0.33
C ILE A 451 -7.09 -16.10 -0.45
N GLY A 452 -6.08 -16.64 0.21
CA GLY A 452 -4.78 -16.91 -0.41
C GLY A 452 -4.82 -18.07 -1.41
N GLY A 453 -3.91 -18.06 -2.37
CA GLY A 453 -3.69 -19.17 -3.28
C GLY A 453 -2.85 -20.26 -2.62
N ARG A 454 -3.19 -21.56 -2.83
CA ARG A 454 -2.36 -22.68 -2.38
C ARG A 454 -2.83 -24.02 -2.91
N LEU A 455 -1.95 -25.01 -2.85
CA LEU A 455 -2.32 -26.42 -3.03
C LEU A 455 -2.99 -26.93 -1.74
N LEU A 456 -4.21 -27.45 -1.86
CA LEU A 456 -4.96 -28.01 -0.73
C LEU A 456 -4.60 -29.48 -0.48
N PRO A 457 -4.88 -30.03 0.73
CA PRO A 457 -4.62 -31.43 1.05
C PRO A 457 -5.34 -32.45 0.15
N ASP A 458 -6.48 -32.06 -0.45
CA ASP A 458 -7.23 -32.90 -1.41
C ASP A 458 -6.65 -32.86 -2.84
N GLY A 459 -5.51 -32.21 -3.03
CA GLY A 459 -4.82 -32.06 -4.32
C GLY A 459 -5.40 -30.98 -5.23
N LYS A 460 -6.45 -30.27 -4.84
CA LYS A 460 -6.99 -29.14 -5.59
C LYS A 460 -6.20 -27.88 -5.31
N TYR A 461 -6.17 -26.96 -6.28
CA TYR A 461 -5.56 -25.66 -6.07
C TYR A 461 -6.62 -24.62 -5.68
N GLN A 462 -6.55 -24.07 -4.46
CA GLN A 462 -7.37 -22.92 -4.08
C GLN A 462 -6.91 -21.71 -4.86
N ARG A 463 -7.81 -21.16 -5.67
CA ARG A 463 -7.56 -19.90 -6.39
C ARG A 463 -7.74 -18.72 -5.44
N PRO A 464 -6.88 -17.68 -5.53
CA PRO A 464 -6.97 -16.53 -4.65
C PRO A 464 -8.20 -15.67 -4.93
N THR A 465 -8.65 -14.97 -3.90
CA THR A 465 -9.65 -13.92 -3.98
C THR A 465 -9.08 -12.67 -3.29
N VAL A 466 -9.09 -11.54 -3.99
CA VAL A 466 -8.55 -10.27 -3.50
C VAL A 466 -9.57 -9.15 -3.60
N THR A 467 -9.29 -8.01 -3.01
CA THR A 467 -10.03 -6.77 -3.24
C THR A 467 -9.08 -5.62 -3.50
N LEU A 468 -9.48 -4.73 -4.39
CA LEU A 468 -8.85 -3.45 -4.62
C LEU A 468 -9.71 -2.34 -4.02
N LEU A 469 -9.19 -1.66 -3.01
CA LEU A 469 -9.82 -0.49 -2.40
C LEU A 469 -9.17 0.78 -2.97
N CYS A 470 -10.00 1.67 -3.55
CA CYS A 470 -9.57 2.95 -4.11
C CYS A 470 -10.44 4.10 -3.57
N ASN A 471 -10.04 5.33 -3.85
CA ASN A 471 -10.75 6.53 -3.42
C ASN A 471 -10.78 7.57 -4.55
N PHE A 472 -11.25 7.16 -5.73
CA PHE A 472 -11.36 8.05 -6.88
C PHE A 472 -12.45 9.10 -6.69
N PRO A 473 -12.33 10.29 -7.31
CA PRO A 473 -13.39 11.28 -7.30
C PRO A 473 -14.70 10.66 -7.83
N PRO A 474 -15.83 10.76 -7.13
CA PRO A 474 -17.10 10.25 -7.64
C PRO A 474 -17.59 11.09 -8.81
N ALA A 475 -18.47 10.52 -9.64
CA ALA A 475 -19.21 11.28 -10.63
C ALA A 475 -20.10 12.32 -9.97
N THR A 476 -20.31 13.46 -10.65
CA THR A 476 -21.30 14.48 -10.27
C THR A 476 -22.48 14.45 -11.24
N ALA A 477 -23.52 15.24 -10.98
CA ALA A 477 -24.68 15.33 -11.90
C ALA A 477 -24.27 15.73 -13.32
N ASP A 478 -23.21 16.55 -13.46
CA ASP A 478 -22.81 17.16 -14.73
C ASP A 478 -21.55 16.54 -15.35
N LYS A 479 -20.80 15.73 -14.57
CA LYS A 479 -19.50 15.18 -15.01
C LYS A 479 -19.31 13.74 -14.55
N PRO A 480 -18.76 12.87 -15.40
CA PRO A 480 -18.33 11.52 -14.97
C PRO A 480 -17.21 11.64 -13.95
N SER A 481 -16.89 10.54 -13.25
CA SER A 481 -15.66 10.44 -12.47
C SER A 481 -14.46 10.66 -13.40
N LEU A 482 -13.68 11.70 -13.14
CA LEU A 482 -12.51 12.10 -13.94
C LEU A 482 -11.24 11.97 -13.09
N LEU A 483 -10.31 11.15 -13.54
CA LEU A 483 -9.06 10.87 -12.84
C LEU A 483 -7.96 11.86 -13.23
N SER A 484 -7.07 12.17 -12.33
CA SER A 484 -5.76 12.73 -12.68
C SER A 484 -4.87 11.65 -13.29
N HIS A 485 -3.83 12.04 -14.02
CA HIS A 485 -2.85 11.09 -14.53
C HIS A 485 -2.17 10.29 -13.39
N SER A 486 -1.91 10.91 -12.26
CA SER A 486 -1.37 10.23 -11.07
C SER A 486 -2.33 9.18 -10.51
N GLU A 487 -3.64 9.44 -10.50
CA GLU A 487 -4.65 8.46 -10.08
C GLU A 487 -4.74 7.30 -11.07
N VAL A 488 -4.56 7.54 -12.37
CA VAL A 488 -4.44 6.48 -13.38
C VAL A 488 -3.18 5.64 -13.13
N GLU A 489 -2.03 6.27 -12.89
CA GLU A 489 -0.77 5.58 -12.55
C GLU A 489 -0.96 4.70 -11.32
N THR A 490 -1.60 5.22 -10.26
CA THR A 490 -1.89 4.47 -9.03
C THR A 490 -2.82 3.28 -9.29
N LEU A 491 -3.87 3.43 -10.11
CA LEU A 491 -4.76 2.31 -10.46
C LEU A 491 -3.99 1.17 -11.14
N PHE A 492 -3.11 1.49 -12.08
CA PHE A 492 -2.27 0.48 -12.75
C PHE A 492 -1.29 -0.18 -11.78
N HIS A 493 -0.74 0.58 -10.84
CA HIS A 493 0.13 0.08 -9.78
C HIS A 493 -0.60 -0.93 -8.89
N GLU A 494 -1.71 -0.52 -8.29
CA GLU A 494 -2.48 -1.37 -7.37
C GLU A 494 -3.06 -2.61 -8.06
N PHE A 495 -3.49 -2.46 -9.32
CA PHE A 495 -3.92 -3.62 -10.09
C PHE A 495 -2.75 -4.56 -10.44
N GLY A 496 -1.53 -4.06 -10.45
CA GLY A 496 -0.30 -4.86 -10.52
C GLY A 496 -0.19 -5.83 -9.34
N HIS A 497 -0.53 -5.40 -8.12
CA HIS A 497 -0.62 -6.28 -6.96
C HIS A 497 -1.74 -7.32 -7.08
N VAL A 498 -2.92 -6.91 -7.58
CA VAL A 498 -4.03 -7.83 -7.89
C VAL A 498 -3.55 -8.94 -8.82
N LEU A 499 -2.85 -8.60 -9.91
CA LEU A 499 -2.32 -9.59 -10.85
C LEU A 499 -1.26 -10.48 -10.22
N HIS A 500 -0.36 -9.91 -9.41
CA HIS A 500 0.67 -10.66 -8.69
C HIS A 500 0.05 -11.74 -7.80
N THR A 501 -1.03 -11.40 -7.07
CA THR A 501 -1.74 -12.36 -6.24
C THR A 501 -2.53 -13.37 -7.06
N ILE A 502 -3.30 -12.93 -8.06
CA ILE A 502 -4.20 -13.81 -8.83
C ILE A 502 -3.45 -14.82 -9.70
N THR A 503 -2.28 -14.46 -10.22
CA THR A 503 -1.49 -15.36 -11.08
C THR A 503 -0.60 -16.33 -10.31
N THR A 504 -0.66 -16.35 -8.98
CA THR A 504 0.14 -17.26 -8.15
C THR A 504 -0.06 -18.73 -8.53
N ARG A 505 1.03 -19.50 -8.42
CA ARG A 505 1.07 -20.96 -8.55
C ARG A 505 1.79 -21.61 -7.38
N ALA A 506 2.05 -20.84 -6.32
CA ALA A 506 2.77 -21.31 -5.15
C ALA A 506 2.06 -22.50 -4.51
N LYS A 507 2.83 -23.50 -4.12
CA LYS A 507 2.33 -24.69 -3.44
C LYS A 507 1.79 -24.37 -2.03
N TYR A 508 2.43 -23.41 -1.36
CA TYR A 508 2.14 -23.03 0.03
C TYR A 508 1.59 -21.61 0.12
N GLY A 509 0.63 -21.40 1.03
CA GLY A 509 0.06 -20.09 1.29
C GLY A 509 1.10 -19.04 1.68
N ARG A 510 2.15 -19.47 2.38
CA ARG A 510 3.28 -18.64 2.78
C ARG A 510 4.00 -17.95 1.60
N PHE A 511 3.95 -18.50 0.40
CA PHE A 511 4.66 -17.98 -0.78
C PHE A 511 3.74 -17.44 -1.87
N ALA A 512 2.44 -17.42 -1.61
CA ALA A 512 1.44 -17.04 -2.61
C ALA A 512 1.38 -15.52 -2.81
N GLY A 513 1.22 -15.10 -4.06
CA GLY A 513 0.95 -13.71 -4.40
C GLY A 513 1.99 -12.72 -3.86
N THR A 514 1.52 -11.72 -3.13
CA THR A 514 2.35 -10.66 -2.54
C THR A 514 3.11 -11.10 -1.27
N HIS A 515 3.02 -12.37 -0.86
CA HIS A 515 3.83 -12.93 0.23
C HIS A 515 5.29 -13.18 -0.19
N VAL A 516 5.95 -12.13 -0.61
CA VAL A 516 7.35 -12.08 -1.06
C VAL A 516 8.17 -11.16 -0.14
N PRO A 517 9.52 -11.16 -0.23
CA PRO A 517 10.33 -10.16 0.49
C PRO A 517 9.85 -8.74 0.22
N THR A 518 9.82 -7.91 1.28
CA THR A 518 9.30 -6.52 1.20
C THR A 518 10.08 -5.62 0.23
N ASP A 519 11.35 -5.93 -0.01
CA ASP A 519 12.20 -5.25 -0.99
C ASP A 519 12.03 -5.80 -2.43
N PHE A 520 11.04 -6.68 -2.67
CA PHE A 520 10.66 -7.18 -3.99
C PHE A 520 9.20 -6.84 -4.34
N VAL A 521 8.31 -6.76 -3.36
CA VAL A 521 6.85 -6.71 -3.56
C VAL A 521 6.39 -5.63 -4.53
N GLU A 522 7.09 -4.49 -4.58
CA GLU A 522 6.78 -3.35 -5.45
C GLU A 522 7.34 -3.49 -6.88
N ALA A 523 8.20 -4.46 -7.14
CA ALA A 523 8.82 -4.58 -8.48
C ALA A 523 7.78 -4.84 -9.59
N PRO A 524 6.81 -5.77 -9.46
CA PRO A 524 5.77 -5.96 -10.46
C PRO A 524 4.82 -4.77 -10.61
N SER A 525 4.37 -4.18 -9.50
CA SER A 525 3.43 -3.05 -9.50
C SER A 525 4.04 -1.81 -10.15
N GLN A 526 5.29 -1.46 -9.79
CA GLN A 526 6.02 -0.33 -10.37
C GLN A 526 6.39 -0.57 -11.85
N MET A 527 6.65 -1.79 -12.26
CA MET A 527 6.84 -2.12 -13.66
C MET A 527 5.56 -1.88 -14.47
N LEU A 528 4.41 -2.32 -13.96
CA LEU A 528 3.14 -2.25 -14.66
C LEU A 528 2.56 -0.84 -14.72
N GLN A 529 2.78 0.00 -13.72
CA GLN A 529 2.36 1.41 -13.75
C GLN A 529 3.03 2.23 -14.86
N ASN A 530 4.18 1.79 -15.40
CA ASN A 530 4.86 2.52 -16.47
C ASN A 530 4.09 2.55 -17.79
N TRP A 531 3.12 1.68 -18.01
CA TRP A 531 2.29 1.68 -19.22
C TRP A 531 1.55 3.00 -19.45
N VAL A 532 1.16 3.71 -18.39
CA VAL A 532 0.45 4.99 -18.50
C VAL A 532 1.34 6.16 -18.95
N TRP A 533 2.62 5.91 -19.22
CA TRP A 533 3.56 6.87 -19.77
C TRP A 533 3.86 6.66 -21.25
N ASP A 534 3.33 5.59 -21.86
CA ASP A 534 3.45 5.31 -23.30
C ASP A 534 2.28 5.93 -24.07
N LYS A 535 2.62 6.69 -25.14
CA LYS A 535 1.62 7.39 -25.97
C LYS A 535 0.62 6.42 -26.62
N ASN A 536 1.11 5.28 -27.15
CA ASN A 536 0.26 4.32 -27.84
C ASN A 536 -0.69 3.63 -26.84
N VAL A 537 -0.21 3.38 -25.65
CA VAL A 537 -1.02 2.82 -24.56
C VAL A 537 -2.09 3.83 -24.14
N LEU A 538 -1.73 5.09 -23.88
CA LEU A 538 -2.68 6.13 -23.52
C LEU A 538 -3.73 6.34 -24.62
N ASP A 539 -3.35 6.36 -25.90
CA ASP A 539 -4.27 6.53 -27.02
C ASP A 539 -5.32 5.41 -27.11
N SER A 540 -5.05 4.25 -26.54
CA SER A 540 -6.01 3.13 -26.57
C SER A 540 -7.24 3.37 -25.67
N PHE A 541 -7.13 4.22 -24.62
CA PHE A 541 -8.23 4.46 -23.69
C PHE A 541 -8.43 5.93 -23.29
N ALA A 542 -7.37 6.76 -23.30
CA ALA A 542 -7.47 8.15 -22.91
C ALA A 542 -8.04 9.00 -24.05
N ALA A 543 -9.15 9.67 -23.77
CA ALA A 543 -9.80 10.59 -24.71
C ALA A 543 -10.67 11.59 -23.95
N ASP A 544 -10.81 12.81 -24.46
CA ASP A 544 -11.68 13.83 -23.84
C ASP A 544 -13.10 13.27 -23.74
N TYR A 545 -13.68 13.30 -22.54
CA TYR A 545 -15.00 12.72 -22.28
C TYR A 545 -16.13 13.42 -23.05
N ARG A 546 -15.91 14.67 -23.46
CA ARG A 546 -16.85 15.49 -24.26
C ARG A 546 -16.67 15.26 -25.75
N GLU A 547 -15.43 14.93 -26.19
CA GLU A 547 -15.05 14.73 -27.59
C GLU A 547 -14.12 13.51 -27.70
N PRO A 548 -14.68 12.28 -27.82
CA PRO A 548 -13.89 11.04 -27.76
C PRO A 548 -12.85 10.87 -28.88
N SER A 549 -12.93 11.64 -29.95
CA SER A 549 -11.92 11.70 -31.01
C SER A 549 -10.64 12.43 -30.59
N LYS A 550 -10.74 13.31 -29.58
CA LYS A 550 -9.62 14.12 -29.09
C LYS A 550 -8.76 13.32 -28.13
N LYS A 551 -7.50 13.10 -28.52
CA LYS A 551 -6.48 12.42 -27.74
C LYS A 551 -5.53 13.39 -27.08
N ILE A 552 -4.77 12.92 -26.07
CA ILE A 552 -3.72 13.73 -25.44
C ILE A 552 -2.62 14.00 -26.48
N PRO A 553 -2.25 15.26 -26.75
CA PRO A 553 -1.16 15.58 -27.67
C PRO A 553 0.17 14.94 -27.26
N GLY A 554 0.97 14.48 -28.23
CA GLY A 554 2.23 13.80 -27.96
C GLY A 554 3.26 14.70 -27.26
N ASP A 555 3.27 15.99 -27.60
CA ASP A 555 4.11 17.00 -26.91
C ASP A 555 3.71 17.21 -25.43
N THR A 556 2.42 17.08 -25.13
CA THR A 556 1.93 17.13 -23.74
C THR A 556 2.43 15.92 -22.94
N ILE A 557 2.39 14.71 -23.52
CA ILE A 557 2.91 13.51 -22.86
C ILE A 557 4.42 13.63 -22.64
N GLN A 558 5.15 14.18 -23.63
CA GLN A 558 6.59 14.41 -23.46
C GLN A 558 6.88 15.42 -22.35
N LYS A 559 6.15 16.54 -22.30
CA LYS A 559 6.24 17.53 -21.21
C LYS A 559 5.93 16.91 -19.84
N MET A 560 4.95 16.00 -19.75
CA MET A 560 4.64 15.27 -18.51
C MET A 560 5.83 14.40 -18.08
N LYS A 561 6.44 13.65 -19.01
CA LYS A 561 7.65 12.84 -18.74
C LYS A 561 8.81 13.70 -18.27
N ASP A 562 9.05 14.80 -18.96
CA ASP A 562 10.13 15.74 -18.64
C ASP A 562 9.88 16.37 -17.24
N ALA A 563 8.64 16.75 -16.93
CA ALA A 563 8.25 17.25 -15.61
C ALA A 563 8.42 16.21 -14.49
N LYS A 564 8.13 14.93 -14.76
CA LYS A 564 8.36 13.83 -13.81
C LYS A 564 9.85 13.68 -13.49
N LEU A 565 10.70 13.82 -14.50
CA LEU A 565 12.13 13.61 -14.38
C LEU A 565 12.92 14.87 -13.96
N ALA A 566 12.30 16.05 -14.03
CA ALA A 566 12.97 17.34 -13.86
C ALA A 566 13.69 17.56 -12.53
N THR A 567 13.28 16.83 -11.47
CA THR A 567 13.89 16.90 -10.14
C THR A 567 14.00 15.52 -9.51
N ALA A 568 14.10 14.48 -10.34
CA ALA A 568 14.22 13.10 -9.88
C ALA A 568 15.55 12.89 -9.13
N GLY A 569 16.64 13.59 -9.51
CA GLY A 569 17.90 13.55 -8.79
C GLY A 569 17.80 14.03 -7.36
N VAL A 570 17.16 15.19 -7.14
CA VAL A 570 16.91 15.74 -5.79
C VAL A 570 16.01 14.82 -4.98
N PHE A 571 14.93 14.30 -5.60
CA PHE A 571 14.01 13.40 -4.94
C PHE A 571 14.70 12.10 -4.49
N TYR A 572 15.37 11.38 -5.39
CA TYR A 572 16.00 10.10 -5.06
C TYR A 572 17.19 10.27 -4.12
N ARG A 573 17.97 11.35 -4.25
CA ARG A 573 19.06 11.63 -3.31
C ARG A 573 18.58 11.76 -1.87
N ARG A 574 17.39 12.37 -1.69
CA ARG A 574 16.72 12.45 -0.37
C ARG A 574 16.23 11.07 0.10
N GLN A 575 15.66 10.24 -0.79
CA GLN A 575 15.23 8.88 -0.42
C GLN A 575 16.42 8.02 0.02
N PHE A 576 17.56 8.11 -0.68
CA PHE A 576 18.76 7.37 -0.31
C PHE A 576 19.33 7.83 1.04
N ALA A 577 19.22 9.11 1.38
CA ALA A 577 19.59 9.58 2.71
C ALA A 577 18.74 8.95 3.82
N PHE A 578 17.43 8.76 3.59
CA PHE A 578 16.58 8.04 4.54
C PHE A 578 16.93 6.55 4.61
N ALA A 579 17.12 5.90 3.48
CA ALA A 579 17.50 4.49 3.44
C ALA A 579 18.86 4.22 4.11
N SER A 580 19.82 5.16 3.99
CA SER A 580 21.11 5.06 4.68
C SER A 580 21.01 5.29 6.19
N LEU A 581 20.00 6.01 6.65
CA LEU A 581 19.76 6.24 8.07
C LEU A 581 19.08 5.04 8.74
N ASP A 582 18.13 4.39 8.04
CA ASP A 582 17.35 3.25 8.54
C ASP A 582 18.21 1.99 8.68
#